data_9ec353e30bba78dda133d5a7901db98e
#
_entry.id   9ec353e30bba78dda133d5a7901db98e
#
_cell.length_a   1.000
_cell.length_b   1.000
_cell.length_c   1.000
_cell.angle_alpha   90.00
_cell.angle_beta   90.00
_cell.angle_gamma   90.00
#
_symmetry.space_group_name_H-M   'P 1'
#
loop_
_entity.id
_entity.type
_entity.pdbx_description
1 polymer ?
#
loop_
_entity_poly.entity_id
_entity_poly.type
_entity_poly.pdbx_seq_one_letter_code
_entity_poly.pdbx_strand_id
1 'polypeptide(L)'
;QSGELRFCMTSATQSNSGASAYIGFLYALLGNPEVITEEDLQNESLKTQMKELLSGVDRSSGSSDWLKDMFLEGNYDAMVNYECLIIQANKELEARGEEPLYAVYPYDGLSIADSPLGYVDKGDDKQEELFLKLQEYLLSEDTQDEIQRTGRRSGYIGVSEENKEVFRSDWGLQPDRVLSPIKMPASDVLFECLNLYQTDFRKPSLTVYCLDYSGSMSGTGNEQLVQAMEQLLIQENAQKNFLQASENEVNILIPFNDGVINTYTAEGNGGELEALYDKVKNQEVGGGTDMYTAAVRGIEMLKEYDLSQYTPAIILLTDGQSGGSFEDFTQAYEELGAKVPVFSIMFGDADETQLQQLADYTNARVFDGRENLTDAFRSVRGYN
;
A
#
# COMPACT_ATOMS: atom_id res chain seq x y z
N GLN A 1 -10.84 -4.66 -18.26
CA GLN A 1 -9.98 -4.95 -19.43
C GLN A 1 -10.04 -3.86 -20.49
N SER A 2 -11.18 -3.17 -20.67
CA SER A 2 -11.30 -2.05 -21.62
C SER A 2 -10.67 -0.74 -21.16
N GLY A 3 -10.28 -0.61 -19.89
CA GLY A 3 -9.86 0.65 -19.29
C GLY A 3 -11.01 1.64 -19.03
N GLU A 4 -12.25 1.21 -19.26
CA GLU A 4 -13.43 2.05 -19.05
C GLU A 4 -13.79 2.24 -17.58
N LEU A 5 -13.42 1.30 -16.70
CA LEU A 5 -13.59 1.38 -15.25
C LEU A 5 -12.22 1.46 -14.60
N ARG A 6 -11.92 2.58 -13.95
CA ARG A 6 -10.71 2.76 -13.14
C ARG A 6 -11.03 2.40 -11.70
N PHE A 7 -10.41 1.32 -11.27
CA PHE A 7 -10.67 0.70 -9.99
C PHE A 7 -9.42 0.78 -9.10
N CYS A 8 -9.60 1.09 -7.83
CA CYS A 8 -8.53 1.07 -6.85
C CYS A 8 -8.90 0.27 -5.61
N MET A 9 -7.90 -0.36 -5.01
CA MET A 9 -7.99 -1.10 -3.75
C MET A 9 -6.67 -1.04 -3.01
N THR A 10 -6.67 -1.37 -1.73
CA THR A 10 -5.42 -1.51 -1.00
C THR A 10 -4.70 -2.80 -1.37
N SER A 11 -3.39 -2.83 -1.15
CA SER A 11 -2.58 -4.05 -1.34
C SER A 11 -3.07 -5.16 -0.40
N ALA A 12 -3.25 -6.37 -0.92
CA ALA A 12 -3.70 -7.51 -0.12
C ALA A 12 -2.64 -7.99 0.89
N THR A 13 -1.37 -7.66 0.69
CA THR A 13 -0.28 -8.03 1.59
C THR A 13 0.07 -6.95 2.62
N GLN A 14 -0.50 -5.74 2.48
CA GLN A 14 -0.18 -4.60 3.35
C GLN A 14 -1.39 -4.06 4.13
N SER A 15 -2.61 -4.36 3.68
CA SER A 15 -3.82 -3.83 4.30
C SER A 15 -4.90 -4.90 4.42
N ASN A 16 -5.57 -4.93 5.58
CA ASN A 16 -6.66 -5.85 5.83
C ASN A 16 -7.83 -5.68 4.85
N SER A 17 -8.16 -4.47 4.42
CA SER A 17 -9.21 -4.25 3.42
C SER A 17 -8.86 -4.85 2.05
N GLY A 18 -7.59 -4.78 1.65
CA GLY A 18 -7.09 -5.41 0.43
C GLY A 18 -7.10 -6.93 0.51
N ALA A 19 -6.59 -7.50 1.62
CA ALA A 19 -6.66 -8.95 1.86
C ALA A 19 -8.10 -9.45 1.82
N SER A 20 -9.00 -8.75 2.49
CA SER A 20 -10.42 -9.08 2.55
C SER A 20 -11.09 -9.04 1.18
N ALA A 21 -10.82 -7.99 0.40
CA ALA A 21 -11.35 -7.86 -0.96
C ALA A 21 -10.83 -8.98 -1.87
N TYR A 22 -9.53 -9.23 -1.83
CA TYR A 22 -8.89 -10.26 -2.63
C TYR A 22 -9.43 -11.66 -2.31
N ILE A 23 -9.57 -12.02 -1.03
CA ILE A 23 -10.19 -13.28 -0.63
C ILE A 23 -11.65 -13.35 -1.09
N GLY A 24 -12.41 -12.26 -0.99
CA GLY A 24 -13.76 -12.16 -1.52
C GLY A 24 -13.82 -12.43 -3.03
N PHE A 25 -12.89 -11.90 -3.81
CA PHE A 25 -12.79 -12.17 -5.24
C PHE A 25 -12.49 -13.64 -5.54
N LEU A 26 -11.59 -14.27 -4.77
CA LEU A 26 -11.31 -15.70 -4.89
C LEU A 26 -12.59 -16.53 -4.65
N TYR A 27 -13.35 -16.23 -3.59
CA TYR A 27 -14.63 -16.89 -3.32
C TYR A 27 -15.62 -16.74 -4.47
N ALA A 28 -15.80 -15.53 -4.98
CA ALA A 28 -16.72 -15.27 -6.08
C ALA A 28 -16.32 -16.01 -7.36
N LEU A 29 -15.05 -16.00 -7.73
CA LEU A 29 -14.54 -16.67 -8.94
C LEU A 29 -14.59 -18.21 -8.83
N LEU A 30 -14.50 -18.75 -7.61
CA LEU A 30 -14.65 -20.19 -7.34
C LEU A 30 -16.12 -20.62 -7.22
N GLY A 31 -17.09 -19.70 -7.31
CA GLY A 31 -18.52 -20.02 -7.18
C GLY A 31 -18.96 -20.28 -5.73
N ASN A 32 -18.31 -19.60 -4.79
CA ASN A 32 -18.60 -19.63 -3.34
C ASN A 32 -18.52 -21.03 -2.69
N PRO A 33 -17.34 -21.67 -2.71
CA PRO A 33 -17.13 -22.91 -1.97
C PRO A 33 -17.37 -22.70 -0.46
N GLU A 34 -17.57 -23.79 0.27
CA GLU A 34 -17.72 -23.68 1.73
C GLU A 34 -16.46 -23.07 2.38
N VAL A 35 -15.27 -23.46 1.90
CA VAL A 35 -13.97 -22.90 2.28
C VAL A 35 -13.00 -23.10 1.11
N ILE A 36 -12.10 -22.14 0.88
CA ILE A 36 -11.04 -22.27 -0.14
C ILE A 36 -9.99 -23.25 0.35
N THR A 37 -9.54 -24.13 -0.55
CA THR A 37 -8.53 -25.16 -0.29
C THR A 37 -7.29 -24.93 -1.17
N GLU A 38 -6.18 -25.64 -0.88
CA GLU A 38 -4.99 -25.63 -1.75
C GLU A 38 -5.27 -26.10 -3.17
N GLU A 39 -6.18 -27.08 -3.35
CA GLU A 39 -6.56 -27.61 -4.66
C GLU A 39 -7.27 -26.54 -5.50
N ASP A 40 -8.11 -25.70 -4.87
CA ASP A 40 -8.77 -24.58 -5.55
C ASP A 40 -7.76 -23.59 -6.12
N LEU A 41 -6.66 -23.34 -5.42
CA LEU A 41 -5.61 -22.41 -5.84
C LEU A 41 -4.78 -22.94 -7.04
N GLN A 42 -4.86 -24.23 -7.35
CA GLN A 42 -4.22 -24.82 -8.53
C GLN A 42 -5.09 -24.70 -9.80
N ASN A 43 -6.30 -24.17 -9.69
CA ASN A 43 -7.22 -24.03 -10.81
C ASN A 43 -6.74 -22.94 -11.81
N GLU A 44 -6.34 -23.36 -13.00
CA GLU A 44 -5.82 -22.45 -14.04
C GLU A 44 -6.85 -21.42 -14.53
N SER A 45 -8.15 -21.75 -14.49
CA SER A 45 -9.21 -20.78 -14.81
C SER A 45 -9.30 -19.70 -13.75
N LEU A 46 -9.18 -20.05 -12.45
CA LEU A 46 -9.12 -19.09 -11.36
C LEU A 46 -7.92 -18.15 -11.52
N LYS A 47 -6.73 -18.72 -11.78
CA LYS A 47 -5.50 -17.93 -11.95
C LYS A 47 -5.64 -16.93 -13.09
N THR A 48 -6.17 -17.37 -14.23
CA THR A 48 -6.39 -16.49 -15.39
C THR A 48 -7.36 -15.35 -15.06
N GLN A 49 -8.53 -15.70 -14.49
CA GLN A 49 -9.56 -14.70 -14.17
C GLN A 49 -9.09 -13.72 -13.08
N MET A 50 -8.32 -14.19 -12.10
CA MET A 50 -7.77 -13.33 -11.05
C MET A 50 -6.73 -12.34 -11.61
N LYS A 51 -5.82 -12.80 -12.48
CA LYS A 51 -4.89 -11.91 -13.20
C LYS A 51 -5.63 -10.85 -14.02
N GLU A 52 -6.66 -11.25 -14.74
CA GLU A 52 -7.49 -10.33 -15.53
C GLU A 52 -8.20 -9.30 -14.65
N LEU A 53 -8.75 -9.72 -13.49
CA LEU A 53 -9.40 -8.84 -12.55
C LEU A 53 -8.42 -7.82 -11.96
N LEU A 54 -7.29 -8.29 -11.44
CA LEU A 54 -6.30 -7.45 -10.78
C LEU A 54 -5.49 -6.58 -11.76
N SER A 55 -5.41 -6.95 -13.04
CA SER A 55 -4.86 -6.06 -14.06
C SER A 55 -5.67 -4.77 -14.24
N GLY A 56 -6.94 -4.78 -13.84
CA GLY A 56 -7.81 -3.60 -13.81
C GLY A 56 -7.61 -2.69 -12.59
N VAL A 57 -6.81 -3.10 -11.60
CA VAL A 57 -6.42 -2.23 -10.49
C VAL A 57 -5.37 -1.26 -11.02
N ASP A 58 -5.75 0.00 -11.11
CA ASP A 58 -4.89 1.04 -11.67
C ASP A 58 -3.76 1.41 -10.71
N ARG A 59 -4.10 1.54 -9.43
CA ARG A 59 -3.15 1.82 -8.35
C ARG A 59 -3.63 1.21 -7.04
N SER A 60 -2.70 0.72 -6.24
CA SER A 60 -2.97 0.27 -4.87
C SER A 60 -2.43 1.24 -3.82
N SER A 61 -2.88 1.03 -2.59
CA SER A 61 -2.45 1.75 -1.40
C SER A 61 -2.13 0.77 -0.27
N GLY A 62 -1.18 1.09 0.57
CA GLY A 62 -0.89 0.34 1.80
C GLY A 62 -1.84 0.67 2.95
N SER A 63 -2.72 1.68 2.80
CA SER A 63 -3.64 2.16 3.83
C SER A 63 -5.02 2.45 3.24
N SER A 64 -6.08 2.00 3.93
CA SER A 64 -7.47 2.23 3.52
C SER A 64 -7.88 3.70 3.60
N ASP A 65 -7.32 4.44 4.56
CA ASP A 65 -7.58 5.87 4.72
C ASP A 65 -6.95 6.66 3.58
N TRP A 66 -5.68 6.39 3.28
CA TRP A 66 -5.04 7.03 2.14
C TRP A 66 -5.64 6.62 0.79
N LEU A 67 -6.18 5.39 0.67
CA LEU A 67 -6.94 4.99 -0.52
C LEU A 67 -8.15 5.91 -0.74
N LYS A 68 -8.85 6.28 0.35
CA LYS A 68 -9.97 7.23 0.30
C LYS A 68 -9.48 8.60 -0.20
N ASP A 69 -8.38 9.11 0.36
CA ASP A 69 -7.82 10.41 -0.06
C ASP A 69 -7.39 10.39 -1.53
N MET A 70 -6.67 9.35 -1.95
CA MET A 70 -6.27 9.14 -3.33
C MET A 70 -7.48 9.07 -4.30
N PHE A 71 -8.57 8.42 -3.87
CA PHE A 71 -9.80 8.36 -4.64
C PHE A 71 -10.44 9.74 -4.80
N LEU A 72 -10.49 10.54 -3.72
CA LEU A 72 -11.09 11.88 -3.69
C LEU A 72 -10.31 12.93 -4.49
N GLU A 73 -9.03 12.71 -4.76
CA GLU A 73 -8.22 13.56 -5.66
C GLU A 73 -8.59 13.37 -7.13
N GLY A 74 -9.43 12.41 -7.42
CA GLY A 74 -10.16 12.23 -8.64
C GLY A 74 -9.38 11.60 -9.78
N ASN A 75 -9.88 10.52 -10.25
CA ASN A 75 -9.62 9.84 -11.51
C ASN A 75 -9.99 8.35 -11.42
N TYR A 76 -10.71 7.96 -10.36
CA TYR A 76 -11.17 6.59 -10.17
C TYR A 76 -12.70 6.56 -10.20
N ASP A 77 -13.25 5.47 -10.73
CA ASP A 77 -14.69 5.26 -10.84
C ASP A 77 -15.23 4.40 -9.70
N ALA A 78 -14.36 3.55 -9.10
CA ALA A 78 -14.72 2.67 -8.00
C ALA A 78 -13.53 2.40 -7.09
N MET A 79 -13.82 2.17 -5.78
CA MET A 79 -12.85 1.66 -4.81
C MET A 79 -13.45 0.58 -3.94
N VAL A 80 -12.61 -0.33 -3.43
CA VAL A 80 -12.97 -1.20 -2.31
C VAL A 80 -12.47 -0.60 -1.00
N ASN A 81 -13.41 -0.33 -0.09
CA ASN A 81 -13.06 0.26 1.19
C ASN A 81 -14.09 -0.10 2.27
N TYR A 82 -13.86 0.30 3.51
CA TYR A 82 -14.78 0.12 4.63
C TYR A 82 -15.97 1.09 4.56
N GLU A 83 -17.15 0.67 5.09
CA GLU A 83 -18.31 1.56 5.20
C GLU A 83 -17.98 2.91 5.82
N CYS A 84 -17.21 2.93 6.91
CA CYS A 84 -16.85 4.17 7.61
C CYS A 84 -16.06 5.14 6.73
N LEU A 85 -15.21 4.63 5.83
CA LEU A 85 -14.42 5.47 4.92
C LEU A 85 -15.25 5.94 3.72
N ILE A 86 -16.22 5.16 3.27
CA ILE A 86 -17.21 5.61 2.28
C ILE A 86 -18.07 6.73 2.87
N ILE A 87 -18.50 6.60 4.13
CA ILE A 87 -19.27 7.64 4.85
C ILE A 87 -18.43 8.93 4.97
N GLN A 88 -17.16 8.83 5.31
CA GLN A 88 -16.26 9.98 5.38
C GLN A 88 -16.07 10.63 4.00
N ALA A 89 -15.77 9.83 2.96
CA ALA A 89 -15.65 10.33 1.60
C ALA A 89 -16.91 11.08 1.14
N ASN A 90 -18.10 10.54 1.41
CA ASN A 90 -19.36 11.16 1.03
C ASN A 90 -19.61 12.49 1.76
N LYS A 91 -19.25 12.59 3.05
CA LYS A 91 -19.31 13.85 3.78
C LYS A 91 -18.37 14.92 3.17
N GLU A 92 -17.19 14.50 2.72
CA GLU A 92 -16.26 15.41 2.05
C GLU A 92 -16.74 15.83 0.65
N LEU A 93 -17.28 14.88 -0.15
CA LEU A 93 -17.86 15.18 -1.47
C LEU A 93 -19.04 16.15 -1.36
N GLU A 94 -19.98 15.91 -0.45
CA GLU A 94 -21.11 16.81 -0.22
C GLU A 94 -20.64 18.21 0.22
N ALA A 95 -19.61 18.30 1.08
CA ALA A 95 -19.03 19.58 1.49
C ALA A 95 -18.40 20.36 0.32
N ARG A 96 -17.94 19.66 -0.73
CA ARG A 96 -17.44 20.25 -1.98
C ARG A 96 -18.54 20.52 -3.00
N GLY A 97 -19.79 20.09 -2.73
CA GLY A 97 -20.92 20.17 -3.68
C GLY A 97 -20.84 19.13 -4.81
N GLU A 98 -20.12 18.04 -4.58
CA GLU A 98 -19.94 16.93 -5.50
C GLU A 98 -20.94 15.80 -5.19
N GLU A 99 -21.18 14.90 -6.17
CA GLU A 99 -22.08 13.77 -5.98
C GLU A 99 -21.46 12.72 -5.05
N PRO A 100 -22.23 12.17 -4.07
CA PRO A 100 -21.72 11.15 -3.18
C PRO A 100 -21.57 9.79 -3.88
N LEU A 101 -20.70 8.96 -3.33
CA LEU A 101 -20.47 7.59 -3.74
C LEU A 101 -21.67 6.70 -3.34
N TYR A 102 -21.96 5.68 -4.14
CA TYR A 102 -22.95 4.66 -3.82
C TYR A 102 -22.26 3.37 -3.36
N ALA A 103 -22.56 2.93 -2.13
CA ALA A 103 -22.04 1.70 -1.56
C ALA A 103 -22.73 0.47 -2.17
N VAL A 104 -21.93 -0.47 -2.70
CA VAL A 104 -22.41 -1.74 -3.25
C VAL A 104 -21.85 -2.88 -2.39
N TYR A 105 -22.76 -3.68 -1.79
CA TYR A 105 -22.36 -4.85 -1.04
C TYR A 105 -22.25 -6.08 -1.94
N PRO A 106 -21.16 -6.86 -1.86
CA PRO A 106 -21.04 -8.12 -2.58
C PRO A 106 -22.21 -9.07 -2.24
N TYR A 107 -22.72 -9.74 -3.28
CA TYR A 107 -23.80 -10.72 -3.12
C TYR A 107 -23.30 -11.97 -2.39
N ASP A 108 -22.06 -12.36 -2.65
CA ASP A 108 -21.46 -13.62 -2.24
C ASP A 108 -21.00 -13.64 -0.78
N GLY A 109 -21.06 -12.51 -0.10
CA GLY A 109 -20.65 -12.34 1.29
C GLY A 109 -19.64 -11.22 1.48
N LEU A 110 -19.44 -10.85 2.73
CA LEU A 110 -18.56 -9.74 3.12
C LEU A 110 -17.44 -10.25 4.01
N SER A 111 -16.30 -9.62 3.92
CA SER A 111 -15.34 -9.67 5.00
C SER A 111 -15.73 -8.64 6.05
N ILE A 112 -15.95 -9.10 7.27
CA ILE A 112 -16.26 -8.25 8.42
C ILE A 112 -14.96 -8.02 9.16
N ALA A 113 -14.53 -6.76 9.20
CA ALA A 113 -13.38 -6.35 9.97
C ALA A 113 -13.84 -5.95 11.38
N ASP A 114 -13.66 -6.83 12.32
CA ASP A 114 -13.79 -6.55 13.74
C ASP A 114 -12.47 -5.97 14.29
N SER A 115 -12.58 -5.22 15.38
CA SER A 115 -11.43 -4.59 16.04
C SER A 115 -11.34 -5.10 17.47
N PRO A 116 -10.80 -6.31 17.69
CA PRO A 116 -10.71 -6.90 19.02
C PRO A 116 -9.70 -6.14 19.87
N LEU A 117 -10.09 -5.83 21.11
CA LEU A 117 -9.21 -5.32 22.15
C LEU A 117 -8.72 -6.48 23.01
N GLY A 118 -7.43 -6.80 22.95
CA GLY A 118 -6.79 -7.86 23.74
C GLY A 118 -5.86 -7.31 24.82
N TYR A 119 -5.85 -7.94 26.00
CA TYR A 119 -4.87 -7.68 27.05
C TYR A 119 -3.72 -8.69 26.99
N VAL A 120 -2.49 -8.18 27.02
CA VAL A 120 -1.30 -9.02 27.17
C VAL A 120 -0.86 -8.97 28.64
N ASP A 121 -1.20 -10.01 29.38
CA ASP A 121 -0.85 -10.12 30.79
C ASP A 121 0.68 -10.26 30.97
N LYS A 122 1.26 -9.29 31.68
CA LYS A 122 2.68 -9.27 32.07
C LYS A 122 2.87 -9.39 33.58
N GLY A 123 1.83 -9.77 34.32
CA GLY A 123 1.84 -9.91 35.78
C GLY A 123 1.77 -8.59 36.55
N ASP A 124 1.17 -7.54 35.94
CA ASP A 124 0.93 -6.25 36.57
C ASP A 124 -0.56 -6.03 36.85
N ASP A 125 -0.99 -6.30 38.08
CA ASP A 125 -2.39 -6.17 38.49
C ASP A 125 -3.00 -4.77 38.27
N LYS A 126 -2.16 -3.71 38.30
CA LYS A 126 -2.63 -2.34 38.06
C LYS A 126 -2.91 -2.09 36.59
N GLN A 127 -2.10 -2.65 35.70
CA GLN A 127 -2.35 -2.57 34.26
C GLN A 127 -3.59 -3.38 33.87
N GLU A 128 -3.79 -4.55 34.48
CA GLU A 128 -5.01 -5.34 34.27
C GLU A 128 -6.26 -4.58 34.73
N GLU A 129 -6.24 -3.99 35.94
CA GLU A 129 -7.36 -3.17 36.44
C GLU A 129 -7.67 -1.98 35.51
N LEU A 130 -6.65 -1.31 34.98
CA LEU A 130 -6.83 -0.22 34.02
C LEU A 130 -7.44 -0.71 32.71
N PHE A 131 -6.97 -1.85 32.21
CA PHE A 131 -7.51 -2.48 31.00
C PHE A 131 -9.00 -2.83 31.17
N LEU A 132 -9.37 -3.42 32.29
CA LEU A 132 -10.77 -3.76 32.58
C LEU A 132 -11.67 -2.51 32.63
N LYS A 133 -11.20 -1.41 33.19
CA LYS A 133 -11.92 -0.12 33.17
C LYS A 133 -12.07 0.43 31.73
N LEU A 134 -11.00 0.31 30.93
CA LEU A 134 -11.07 0.70 29.50
C LEU A 134 -12.07 -0.16 28.74
N GLN A 135 -12.06 -1.48 28.98
CA GLN A 135 -13.03 -2.40 28.39
C GLN A 135 -14.48 -2.03 28.75
N GLU A 136 -14.75 -1.78 30.04
CA GLU A 136 -16.06 -1.37 30.53
C GLU A 136 -16.52 -0.04 29.87
N TYR A 137 -15.61 0.94 29.77
CA TYR A 137 -15.88 2.20 29.10
C TYR A 137 -16.21 2.01 27.63
N LEU A 138 -15.41 1.23 26.89
CA LEU A 138 -15.64 0.98 25.46
C LEU A 138 -16.92 0.21 25.19
N LEU A 139 -17.35 -0.66 26.11
CA LEU A 139 -18.60 -1.43 25.99
C LEU A 139 -19.82 -0.68 26.52
N SER A 140 -19.65 0.52 27.11
CA SER A 140 -20.79 1.31 27.56
C SER A 140 -21.65 1.77 26.40
N GLU A 141 -22.96 1.93 26.63
CA GLU A 141 -23.95 2.33 25.63
C GLU A 141 -23.56 3.68 24.98
N ASP A 142 -23.15 4.66 25.79
CA ASP A 142 -22.74 5.97 25.30
C ASP A 142 -21.54 5.88 24.35
N THR A 143 -20.52 5.07 24.70
CA THR A 143 -19.34 4.91 23.84
C THR A 143 -19.67 4.11 22.57
N GLN A 144 -20.54 3.11 22.65
CA GLN A 144 -20.99 2.37 21.48
C GLN A 144 -21.77 3.27 20.49
N ASP A 145 -22.56 4.20 20.98
CA ASP A 145 -23.21 5.21 20.16
C ASP A 145 -22.20 6.17 19.51
N GLU A 146 -21.20 6.64 20.26
CA GLU A 146 -20.12 7.46 19.70
C GLU A 146 -19.35 6.71 18.59
N ILE A 147 -19.07 5.43 18.76
CA ILE A 147 -18.45 4.58 17.74
C ILE A 147 -19.33 4.57 16.47
N GLN A 148 -20.65 4.39 16.60
CA GLN A 148 -21.55 4.40 15.45
C GLN A 148 -21.58 5.77 14.73
N ARG A 149 -21.47 6.88 15.44
CA ARG A 149 -21.37 8.23 14.85
C ARG A 149 -20.11 8.42 13.98
N THR A 150 -19.08 7.61 14.21
CA THR A 150 -17.90 7.58 13.32
C THR A 150 -18.12 6.80 12.02
N GLY A 151 -19.31 6.21 11.82
CA GLY A 151 -19.62 5.35 10.68
C GLY A 151 -19.18 3.89 10.85
N ARG A 152 -18.84 3.47 12.08
CA ARG A 152 -18.50 2.08 12.40
C ARG A 152 -19.68 1.41 13.08
N ARG A 153 -19.96 0.17 12.69
CA ARG A 153 -20.96 -0.63 13.37
C ARG A 153 -20.41 -1.13 14.70
N SER A 154 -21.23 -1.13 15.74
CA SER A 154 -20.85 -1.68 17.04
C SER A 154 -21.31 -3.14 17.24
N GLY A 155 -21.82 -3.80 16.17
CA GLY A 155 -22.24 -5.19 16.19
C GLY A 155 -22.75 -5.68 14.84
N TYR A 156 -23.11 -6.96 14.75
CA TYR A 156 -23.61 -7.59 13.54
C TYR A 156 -25.09 -7.29 13.22
N ILE A 157 -25.85 -6.76 14.18
CA ILE A 157 -27.30 -6.61 14.13
C ILE A 157 -27.71 -5.14 13.92
N GLY A 158 -27.21 -4.55 12.83
CA GLY A 158 -27.65 -3.21 12.47
C GLY A 158 -27.00 -2.08 13.27
N VAL A 159 -27.66 -0.94 13.27
CA VAL A 159 -27.22 0.33 13.87
C VAL A 159 -28.37 0.84 14.74
N SER A 160 -28.08 1.57 15.83
CA SER A 160 -29.11 2.17 16.67
C SER A 160 -30.00 3.14 15.87
N GLU A 161 -31.26 3.30 16.25
CA GLU A 161 -32.19 4.21 15.55
C GLU A 161 -31.66 5.65 15.50
N GLU A 162 -30.93 6.08 16.55
CA GLU A 162 -30.39 7.42 16.71
C GLU A 162 -29.24 7.69 15.73
N ASN A 163 -28.54 6.63 15.30
CA ASN A 163 -27.37 6.71 14.41
C ASN A 163 -27.65 6.29 12.96
N LYS A 164 -28.91 5.94 12.61
CA LYS A 164 -29.28 5.57 11.24
C LYS A 164 -29.00 6.67 10.22
N GLU A 165 -29.08 7.93 10.63
CA GLU A 165 -28.77 9.07 9.76
C GLU A 165 -27.30 9.15 9.32
N VAL A 166 -26.40 8.48 10.05
CA VAL A 166 -24.97 8.35 9.67
C VAL A 166 -24.81 7.35 8.53
N PHE A 167 -25.66 6.29 8.54
CA PHE A 167 -25.61 5.20 7.56
C PHE A 167 -26.71 5.39 6.50
N ARG A 168 -26.61 6.45 5.73
CA ARG A 168 -27.64 6.91 4.80
C ARG A 168 -27.95 5.90 3.70
N SER A 169 -29.22 5.54 3.57
CA SER A 169 -29.69 4.59 2.55
C SER A 169 -29.61 5.13 1.12
N ASP A 170 -29.68 6.45 0.93
CA ASP A 170 -29.46 7.10 -0.37
C ASP A 170 -28.01 7.02 -0.85
N TRP A 171 -27.07 6.74 0.04
CA TRP A 171 -25.69 6.37 -0.28
C TRP A 171 -25.52 4.85 -0.53
N GLY A 172 -26.59 4.07 -0.57
CA GLY A 172 -26.55 2.61 -0.72
C GLY A 172 -26.22 1.85 0.58
N LEU A 173 -26.02 2.56 1.70
CA LEU A 173 -25.75 1.90 2.99
C LEU A 173 -27.02 1.22 3.53
N GLN A 174 -26.87 0.06 4.15
CA GLN A 174 -27.96 -0.79 4.63
C GLN A 174 -27.84 -1.03 6.14
N PRO A 175 -28.22 -0.06 6.99
CA PRO A 175 -28.00 -0.13 8.44
C PRO A 175 -28.73 -1.32 9.10
N ASP A 176 -29.86 -1.76 8.56
CA ASP A 176 -30.66 -2.85 9.11
C ASP A 176 -30.29 -4.23 8.55
N ARG A 177 -29.35 -4.30 7.60
CA ARG A 177 -28.94 -5.57 6.98
C ARG A 177 -28.07 -6.36 7.93
N VAL A 178 -28.46 -7.62 8.17
CA VAL A 178 -27.59 -8.62 8.78
C VAL A 178 -26.54 -9.03 7.74
N LEU A 179 -25.27 -8.84 8.08
CA LEU A 179 -24.15 -9.13 7.19
C LEU A 179 -23.76 -10.60 7.35
N SER A 180 -23.58 -11.29 6.22
CA SER A 180 -23.07 -12.67 6.20
C SER A 180 -21.58 -12.65 5.87
N PRO A 181 -20.71 -13.05 6.82
CA PRO A 181 -19.28 -13.08 6.55
C PRO A 181 -18.92 -14.24 5.62
N ILE A 182 -17.91 -14.02 4.76
CA ILE A 182 -17.18 -15.11 4.11
C ILE A 182 -16.40 -15.88 5.18
N LYS A 183 -16.24 -17.18 5.01
CA LYS A 183 -15.33 -17.98 5.85
C LYS A 183 -13.89 -17.71 5.42
N MET A 184 -12.99 -17.47 6.37
CA MET A 184 -11.57 -17.39 6.04
C MET A 184 -11.02 -18.80 5.85
N PRO A 185 -10.11 -19.00 4.85
CA PRO A 185 -9.41 -20.27 4.68
C PRO A 185 -8.51 -20.57 5.90
N ALA A 186 -8.02 -21.82 5.97
CA ALA A 186 -6.99 -22.18 6.94
C ALA A 186 -5.73 -21.30 6.76
N SER A 187 -4.94 -21.13 7.82
CA SER A 187 -3.84 -20.16 7.82
C SER A 187 -2.77 -20.41 6.77
N ASP A 188 -2.48 -21.68 6.48
CA ASP A 188 -1.55 -22.11 5.43
C ASP A 188 -2.09 -21.78 4.03
N VAL A 189 -3.37 -22.03 3.77
CA VAL A 189 -4.05 -21.69 2.53
C VAL A 189 -4.13 -20.15 2.37
N LEU A 190 -4.43 -19.41 3.45
CA LEU A 190 -4.45 -17.96 3.43
C LEU A 190 -3.06 -17.40 3.10
N PHE A 191 -2.01 -17.98 3.68
CA PHE A 191 -0.63 -17.59 3.36
C PHE A 191 -0.32 -17.81 1.89
N GLU A 192 -0.73 -18.95 1.33
CA GLU A 192 -0.54 -19.25 -0.10
C GLU A 192 -1.37 -18.31 -1.00
N CYS A 193 -2.60 -17.97 -0.61
CA CYS A 193 -3.38 -16.93 -1.32
C CYS A 193 -2.62 -15.61 -1.41
N LEU A 194 -2.04 -15.13 -0.30
CA LEU A 194 -1.29 -13.88 -0.26
C LEU A 194 0.04 -13.97 -1.03
N ASN A 195 0.67 -15.13 -1.01
CA ASN A 195 1.86 -15.39 -1.81
C ASN A 195 1.55 -15.31 -3.32
N LEU A 196 0.50 -15.97 -3.79
CA LEU A 196 0.04 -15.90 -5.18
C LEU A 196 -0.38 -14.47 -5.59
N TYR A 197 -1.02 -13.72 -4.69
CA TYR A 197 -1.29 -12.30 -4.94
C TYR A 197 0.01 -11.55 -5.27
N GLN A 198 1.03 -11.74 -4.44
CA GLN A 198 2.30 -11.02 -4.55
C GLN A 198 3.10 -11.43 -5.80
N THR A 199 3.14 -12.73 -6.14
CA THR A 199 4.04 -13.25 -7.18
C THR A 199 3.38 -13.42 -8.54
N ASP A 200 2.07 -13.66 -8.58
CA ASP A 200 1.40 -14.11 -9.80
C ASP A 200 0.25 -13.20 -10.26
N PHE A 201 -0.56 -12.67 -9.32
CA PHE A 201 -1.85 -12.10 -9.71
C PHE A 201 -1.83 -10.59 -9.86
N ARG A 202 -1.14 -9.86 -8.99
CA ARG A 202 -1.05 -8.42 -9.12
C ARG A 202 -0.24 -8.03 -10.36
N LYS A 203 -0.48 -6.85 -10.87
CA LYS A 203 0.32 -6.26 -11.93
C LYS A 203 1.78 -6.15 -11.48
N PRO A 204 2.78 -6.53 -12.29
CA PRO A 204 4.18 -6.46 -11.88
C PRO A 204 4.61 -5.02 -11.62
N SER A 205 5.49 -4.83 -10.63
CA SER A 205 6.08 -3.54 -10.34
C SER A 205 7.24 -3.21 -11.27
N LEU A 206 7.38 -1.93 -11.61
CA LEU A 206 8.58 -1.33 -12.19
C LEU A 206 9.07 -0.29 -11.20
N THR A 207 10.02 -0.67 -10.35
CA THR A 207 10.45 0.17 -9.23
C THR A 207 11.86 0.71 -9.45
N VAL A 208 11.98 2.03 -9.39
CA VAL A 208 13.27 2.73 -9.40
C VAL A 208 13.63 3.14 -7.98
N TYR A 209 14.75 2.68 -7.48
CA TYR A 209 15.30 3.05 -6.18
C TYR A 209 16.44 4.05 -6.36
N CYS A 210 16.21 5.31 -6.01
CA CYS A 210 17.23 6.34 -5.92
C CYS A 210 17.82 6.33 -4.50
N LEU A 211 19.05 5.85 -4.36
CA LEU A 211 19.68 5.56 -3.08
C LEU A 211 20.82 6.55 -2.82
N ASP A 212 20.70 7.29 -1.74
CA ASP A 212 21.68 8.29 -1.32
C ASP A 212 22.95 7.64 -0.75
N TYR A 213 24.10 8.00 -1.31
CA TYR A 213 25.43 7.65 -0.85
C TYR A 213 26.31 8.89 -0.60
N SER A 214 25.67 10.01 -0.26
CA SER A 214 26.36 11.24 0.13
C SER A 214 27.17 11.06 1.43
N GLY A 215 28.01 12.03 1.76
CA GLY A 215 28.91 11.95 2.91
C GLY A 215 28.20 11.81 4.26
N SER A 216 26.98 12.35 4.42
CA SER A 216 26.14 12.25 5.61
C SER A 216 25.71 10.82 5.89
N MET A 217 25.56 9.99 4.85
CA MET A 217 25.19 8.57 4.96
C MET A 217 26.26 7.70 5.65
N SER A 218 27.43 8.26 5.96
CA SER A 218 28.55 7.50 6.51
C SER A 218 28.22 6.88 7.89
N GLY A 219 28.50 5.60 8.07
CA GLY A 219 28.23 4.86 9.30
C GLY A 219 26.79 4.31 9.33
N THR A 220 26.03 4.66 10.36
CA THR A 220 24.71 4.07 10.64
C THR A 220 23.71 4.23 9.48
N GLY A 221 23.73 5.35 8.76
CA GLY A 221 22.85 5.58 7.61
C GLY A 221 23.05 4.54 6.52
N ASN A 222 24.30 4.33 6.10
CA ASN A 222 24.64 3.35 5.10
C ASN A 222 24.39 1.91 5.59
N GLU A 223 24.66 1.61 6.85
CA GLU A 223 24.38 0.29 7.45
C GLU A 223 22.88 -0.04 7.41
N GLN A 224 22.03 0.93 7.75
CA GLN A 224 20.57 0.77 7.71
C GLN A 224 20.05 0.62 6.27
N LEU A 225 20.60 1.41 5.33
CA LEU A 225 20.27 1.28 3.91
C LEU A 225 20.59 -0.12 3.37
N VAL A 226 21.80 -0.61 3.61
CA VAL A 226 22.22 -1.95 3.21
C VAL A 226 21.31 -3.02 3.80
N GLN A 227 20.96 -2.89 5.09
CA GLN A 227 20.08 -3.81 5.80
C GLN A 227 18.65 -3.82 5.25
N ALA A 228 18.11 -2.64 4.94
CA ALA A 228 16.77 -2.52 4.36
C ALA A 228 16.73 -3.09 2.93
N MET A 229 17.74 -2.83 2.10
CA MET A 229 17.82 -3.38 0.76
C MET A 229 18.05 -4.89 0.75
N GLU A 230 18.70 -5.46 1.78
CA GLU A 230 18.78 -6.91 1.98
C GLU A 230 17.41 -7.56 2.13
N GLN A 231 16.49 -6.90 2.86
CA GLN A 231 15.11 -7.39 3.06
C GLN A 231 14.28 -7.34 1.78
N LEU A 232 14.66 -6.55 0.79
CA LEU A 232 13.95 -6.40 -0.48
C LEU A 232 14.56 -7.24 -1.61
N LEU A 233 15.89 -7.25 -1.71
CA LEU A 233 16.60 -7.82 -2.86
C LEU A 233 16.97 -9.31 -2.67
N ILE A 234 17.11 -9.78 -1.41
CA ILE A 234 17.32 -11.19 -1.12
C ILE A 234 15.96 -11.88 -0.96
N GLN A 235 15.59 -12.68 -1.94
CA GLN A 235 14.24 -13.23 -2.07
C GLN A 235 13.79 -14.06 -0.85
N GLU A 236 14.71 -14.83 -0.24
CA GLU A 236 14.42 -15.56 1.01
C GLU A 236 14.00 -14.66 2.16
N ASN A 237 14.58 -13.46 2.27
CA ASN A 237 14.19 -12.48 3.28
C ASN A 237 12.90 -11.75 2.88
N ALA A 238 12.78 -11.34 1.64
CA ALA A 238 11.62 -10.65 1.10
C ALA A 238 10.33 -11.46 1.26
N GLN A 239 10.37 -12.77 1.04
CA GLN A 239 9.23 -13.67 1.16
C GLN A 239 8.63 -13.70 2.58
N LYS A 240 9.44 -13.56 3.62
CA LYS A 240 8.97 -13.52 5.01
C LYS A 240 8.02 -12.35 5.29
N ASN A 241 8.09 -11.32 4.45
CA ASN A 241 7.31 -10.07 4.58
C ASN A 241 6.40 -9.80 3.37
N PHE A 242 6.20 -10.77 2.46
CA PHE A 242 5.49 -10.59 1.19
C PHE A 242 6.03 -9.42 0.34
N LEU A 243 7.36 -9.28 0.31
CA LEU A 243 8.07 -8.26 -0.47
C LEU A 243 8.81 -8.87 -1.67
N GLN A 244 8.76 -10.20 -1.83
CA GLN A 244 9.43 -10.91 -2.91
C GLN A 244 8.97 -10.39 -4.28
N ALA A 245 9.91 -10.35 -5.21
CA ALA A 245 9.65 -10.00 -6.58
C ALA A 245 8.94 -11.14 -7.34
N SER A 246 8.12 -10.78 -8.33
CA SER A 246 7.59 -11.72 -9.32
C SER A 246 8.57 -11.92 -10.48
N GLU A 247 8.31 -12.92 -11.33
CA GLU A 247 9.13 -13.20 -12.52
C GLU A 247 9.17 -12.04 -13.55
N ASN A 248 8.17 -11.16 -13.50
CA ASN A 248 8.02 -10.06 -14.46
C ASN A 248 8.29 -8.67 -13.85
N GLU A 249 8.74 -8.60 -12.61
CA GLU A 249 9.09 -7.33 -11.99
C GLU A 249 10.41 -6.76 -12.52
N VAL A 250 10.50 -5.44 -12.53
CA VAL A 250 11.74 -4.72 -12.89
C VAL A 250 12.17 -3.87 -11.71
N ASN A 251 13.42 -4.04 -11.29
CA ASN A 251 14.04 -3.27 -10.22
C ASN A 251 15.25 -2.51 -10.77
N ILE A 252 15.27 -1.19 -10.63
CA ILE A 252 16.31 -0.30 -11.10
C ILE A 252 16.93 0.39 -9.89
N LEU A 253 18.24 0.28 -9.71
CA LEU A 253 18.99 0.99 -8.67
C LEU A 253 19.76 2.16 -9.26
N ILE A 254 19.61 3.32 -8.66
CA ILE A 254 20.32 4.55 -9.00
C ILE A 254 21.01 5.08 -7.74
N PRO A 255 22.22 4.56 -7.40
CA PRO A 255 23.02 5.18 -6.37
C PRO A 255 23.44 6.58 -6.80
N PHE A 256 23.33 7.55 -5.89
CA PHE A 256 23.66 8.94 -6.15
C PHE A 256 24.37 9.61 -4.97
N ASN A 257 25.05 10.72 -5.26
CA ASN A 257 25.63 11.67 -4.31
C ASN A 257 25.54 13.10 -4.90
N ASP A 258 26.65 13.74 -5.29
CA ASP A 258 26.64 15.02 -6.07
C ASP A 258 25.94 14.89 -7.44
N GLY A 259 25.61 13.69 -7.84
CA GLY A 259 24.93 13.32 -9.07
C GLY A 259 24.76 11.79 -9.13
N VAL A 260 24.30 11.29 -10.28
CA VAL A 260 24.15 9.84 -10.49
C VAL A 260 25.50 9.16 -10.54
N ILE A 261 25.74 8.20 -9.65
CA ILE A 261 26.96 7.39 -9.63
C ILE A 261 26.90 6.29 -10.69
N ASN A 262 25.77 5.58 -10.75
CA ASN A 262 25.55 4.51 -11.72
C ASN A 262 24.03 4.22 -11.89
N THR A 263 23.70 3.34 -12.82
CA THR A 263 22.34 2.79 -12.99
C THR A 263 22.48 1.28 -13.20
N TYR A 264 21.75 0.50 -12.39
CA TYR A 264 21.75 -0.96 -12.48
C TYR A 264 20.30 -1.44 -12.62
N THR A 265 20.06 -2.43 -13.45
CA THR A 265 18.73 -3.01 -13.68
C THR A 265 18.77 -4.51 -13.44
N ALA A 266 17.71 -5.04 -12.84
CA ALA A 266 17.44 -6.48 -12.78
C ALA A 266 15.99 -6.72 -13.15
N GLU A 267 15.76 -7.75 -13.95
CA GLU A 267 14.44 -8.21 -14.36
C GLU A 267 14.14 -9.57 -13.70
N GLY A 268 12.91 -9.72 -13.22
CA GLY A 268 12.47 -10.95 -12.55
C GLY A 268 12.95 -11.08 -11.11
N ASN A 269 12.87 -12.31 -10.62
CA ASN A 269 13.14 -12.70 -9.23
C ASN A 269 14.40 -13.57 -9.06
N GLY A 270 15.23 -13.64 -10.08
CA GLY A 270 16.42 -14.50 -10.12
C GLY A 270 17.70 -13.87 -9.57
N GLY A 271 18.83 -14.49 -9.89
CA GLY A 271 20.14 -14.09 -9.40
C GLY A 271 20.60 -12.68 -9.81
N GLU A 272 20.00 -12.09 -10.85
CA GLU A 272 20.26 -10.69 -11.21
C GLU A 272 19.76 -9.71 -10.15
N LEU A 273 18.59 -10.00 -9.54
CA LEU A 273 18.04 -9.22 -8.44
C LEU A 273 18.94 -9.29 -7.20
N GLU A 274 19.42 -10.48 -6.85
CA GLU A 274 20.38 -10.64 -5.74
C GLU A 274 21.72 -9.96 -6.04
N ALA A 275 22.15 -9.92 -7.30
CA ALA A 275 23.36 -9.20 -7.70
C ALA A 275 23.24 -7.68 -7.51
N LEU A 276 22.03 -7.11 -7.51
CA LEU A 276 21.82 -5.72 -7.14
C LEU A 276 22.18 -5.45 -5.68
N TYR A 277 21.93 -6.40 -4.77
CA TYR A 277 22.32 -6.26 -3.38
C TYR A 277 23.84 -6.12 -3.21
N ASP A 278 24.62 -6.85 -4.00
CA ASP A 278 26.08 -6.69 -4.00
C ASP A 278 26.52 -5.28 -4.46
N LYS A 279 25.77 -4.64 -5.38
CA LYS A 279 26.03 -3.25 -5.78
C LYS A 279 25.74 -2.28 -4.64
N VAL A 280 24.62 -2.46 -3.93
CA VAL A 280 24.26 -1.66 -2.75
C VAL A 280 25.32 -1.79 -1.67
N LYS A 281 25.71 -3.01 -1.30
CA LYS A 281 26.61 -3.31 -0.21
C LYS A 281 28.04 -2.78 -0.43
N ASN A 282 28.50 -2.77 -1.69
CA ASN A 282 29.86 -2.38 -2.04
C ASN A 282 29.97 -0.93 -2.54
N GLN A 283 28.88 -0.15 -2.54
CA GLN A 283 28.93 1.25 -2.95
C GLN A 283 29.60 2.11 -1.88
N GLU A 284 30.60 2.89 -2.30
CA GLU A 284 31.30 3.84 -1.43
C GLU A 284 30.43 5.07 -1.14
N VAL A 285 30.52 5.58 0.09
CA VAL A 285 29.82 6.76 0.58
C VAL A 285 30.74 7.98 0.50
N GLY A 286 30.20 9.12 0.01
CA GLY A 286 30.97 10.38 -0.06
C GLY A 286 30.35 11.37 -1.04
N GLY A 287 30.80 12.63 -0.98
CA GLY A 287 30.27 13.72 -1.80
C GLY A 287 29.09 14.46 -1.18
N GLY A 288 28.43 15.30 -1.97
CA GLY A 288 27.22 16.03 -1.62
C GLY A 288 25.95 15.23 -1.93
N THR A 289 24.80 15.92 -2.07
CA THR A 289 23.48 15.30 -2.28
C THR A 289 22.74 16.00 -3.42
N ASP A 290 22.44 15.29 -4.52
CA ASP A 290 21.57 15.76 -5.59
C ASP A 290 20.49 14.71 -5.93
N MET A 291 19.42 14.72 -5.16
CA MET A 291 18.30 13.80 -5.32
C MET A 291 17.49 14.06 -6.59
N TYR A 292 17.42 15.32 -7.05
CA TYR A 292 16.63 15.67 -8.23
C TYR A 292 17.25 15.09 -9.50
N THR A 293 18.57 15.16 -9.65
CA THR A 293 19.27 14.50 -10.77
C THR A 293 19.06 12.98 -10.75
N ALA A 294 19.05 12.36 -9.57
CA ALA A 294 18.73 10.93 -9.43
C ALA A 294 17.29 10.61 -9.83
N ALA A 295 16.32 11.43 -9.40
CA ALA A 295 14.91 11.27 -9.78
C ALA A 295 14.68 11.49 -11.28
N VAL A 296 15.33 12.49 -11.90
CA VAL A 296 15.33 12.71 -13.36
C VAL A 296 15.86 11.48 -14.08
N ARG A 297 16.97 10.92 -13.61
CA ARG A 297 17.51 9.68 -14.19
C ARG A 297 16.52 8.52 -14.07
N GLY A 298 15.81 8.41 -12.95
CA GLY A 298 14.73 7.44 -12.77
C GLY A 298 13.63 7.60 -13.82
N ILE A 299 13.19 8.83 -14.08
CA ILE A 299 12.20 9.14 -15.12
C ILE A 299 12.69 8.72 -16.51
N GLU A 300 13.97 8.98 -16.83
CA GLU A 300 14.57 8.56 -18.10
C GLU A 300 14.53 7.04 -18.26
N MET A 301 14.86 6.29 -17.21
CA MET A 301 14.82 4.83 -17.23
C MET A 301 13.40 4.30 -17.45
N LEU A 302 12.39 4.94 -16.85
CA LEU A 302 11.00 4.56 -17.03
C LEU A 302 10.52 4.72 -18.48
N LYS A 303 11.08 5.67 -19.25
CA LYS A 303 10.74 5.86 -20.67
C LYS A 303 11.15 4.67 -21.57
N GLU A 304 11.99 3.77 -21.08
CA GLU A 304 12.42 2.57 -21.81
C GLU A 304 11.37 1.43 -21.77
N TYR A 305 10.32 1.56 -20.93
CA TYR A 305 9.32 0.53 -20.69
C TYR A 305 7.92 0.97 -21.11
N ASP A 306 7.08 0.00 -21.47
CA ASP A 306 5.63 0.21 -21.62
C ASP A 306 4.97 0.26 -20.23
N LEU A 307 4.82 1.47 -19.68
CA LEU A 307 4.28 1.68 -18.33
C LEU A 307 2.86 1.12 -18.14
N SER A 308 2.13 0.86 -19.24
CA SER A 308 0.80 0.25 -19.16
C SER A 308 0.84 -1.19 -18.64
N GLN A 309 1.97 -1.87 -18.78
CA GLN A 309 2.19 -3.26 -18.35
C GLN A 309 2.61 -3.38 -16.88
N TYR A 310 2.96 -2.26 -16.24
CA TYR A 310 3.54 -2.23 -14.89
C TYR A 310 2.75 -1.33 -13.95
N THR A 311 3.02 -1.49 -12.66
CA THR A 311 2.75 -0.49 -11.64
C THR A 311 4.07 0.25 -11.37
N PRO A 312 4.33 1.40 -12.04
CA PRO A 312 5.61 2.09 -11.92
C PRO A 312 5.66 2.95 -10.67
N ALA A 313 6.84 3.03 -10.04
CA ALA A 313 7.13 3.98 -8.96
C ALA A 313 8.61 4.33 -8.89
N ILE A 314 8.92 5.54 -8.40
CA ILE A 314 10.25 5.94 -7.96
C ILE A 314 10.24 6.00 -6.44
N ILE A 315 11.23 5.39 -5.79
CA ILE A 315 11.45 5.44 -4.35
C ILE A 315 12.77 6.17 -4.11
N LEU A 316 12.68 7.34 -3.54
CA LEU A 316 13.83 8.18 -3.21
C LEU A 316 14.16 8.04 -1.73
N LEU A 317 15.40 7.71 -1.42
CA LEU A 317 15.91 7.61 -0.07
C LEU A 317 17.06 8.61 0.12
N THR A 318 16.93 9.49 1.12
CA THR A 318 17.97 10.47 1.46
C THR A 318 17.92 10.86 2.94
N ASP A 319 19.07 11.20 3.51
CA ASP A 319 19.25 11.74 4.85
C ASP A 319 19.66 13.22 4.86
N GLY A 320 19.72 13.87 3.70
CA GLY A 320 20.24 15.23 3.54
C GLY A 320 19.37 16.20 2.78
N GLN A 321 19.85 17.43 2.72
CA GLN A 321 19.30 18.48 1.87
C GLN A 321 19.90 18.37 0.46
N SER A 322 19.06 18.44 -0.56
CA SER A 322 19.49 18.39 -1.94
C SER A 322 19.89 19.74 -2.48
N GLY A 323 21.00 19.79 -3.19
CA GLY A 323 21.49 20.97 -3.92
C GLY A 323 20.98 21.08 -5.35
N GLY A 324 20.25 20.09 -5.88
CA GLY A 324 19.78 20.05 -7.27
C GLY A 324 18.55 20.92 -7.56
N SER A 325 18.01 20.80 -8.78
CA SER A 325 16.93 21.64 -9.31
C SER A 325 15.60 20.88 -9.36
N PHE A 326 14.61 21.35 -8.59
CA PHE A 326 13.24 20.87 -8.67
C PHE A 326 12.59 21.19 -10.03
N GLU A 327 12.98 22.29 -10.68
CA GLU A 327 12.46 22.68 -12.00
C GLU A 327 12.87 21.66 -13.08
N ASP A 328 14.13 21.19 -13.05
CA ASP A 328 14.60 20.16 -13.99
C ASP A 328 13.83 18.84 -13.79
N PHE A 329 13.54 18.50 -12.54
CA PHE A 329 12.69 17.34 -12.23
C PHE A 329 11.27 17.50 -12.80
N THR A 330 10.61 18.63 -12.56
CA THR A 330 9.23 18.85 -13.03
C THR A 330 9.16 18.82 -14.55
N GLN A 331 10.13 19.40 -15.24
CA GLN A 331 10.21 19.34 -16.70
C GLN A 331 10.32 17.88 -17.19
N ALA A 332 11.24 17.09 -16.63
CA ALA A 332 11.42 15.68 -17.01
C ALA A 332 10.15 14.85 -16.71
N TYR A 333 9.48 15.13 -15.60
CA TYR A 333 8.26 14.46 -15.20
C TYR A 333 7.09 14.75 -16.15
N GLU A 334 6.92 16.00 -16.58
CA GLU A 334 5.90 16.36 -17.57
C GLU A 334 6.18 15.72 -18.95
N GLU A 335 7.46 15.64 -19.35
CA GLU A 335 7.87 14.98 -20.57
C GLU A 335 7.62 13.46 -20.57
N LEU A 336 7.55 12.82 -19.41
CA LEU A 336 7.20 11.40 -19.28
C LEU A 336 5.76 11.14 -19.77
N GLY A 337 4.86 12.09 -19.58
CA GLY A 337 3.46 12.00 -20.01
C GLY A 337 2.64 10.93 -19.28
N ALA A 338 3.15 10.40 -18.18
CA ALA A 338 2.50 9.40 -17.32
C ALA A 338 2.59 9.84 -15.85
N LYS A 339 1.56 9.52 -15.07
CA LYS A 339 1.55 9.80 -13.63
C LYS A 339 2.26 8.68 -12.88
N VAL A 340 3.49 8.91 -12.49
CA VAL A 340 4.31 7.97 -11.72
C VAL A 340 4.58 8.56 -10.33
N PRO A 341 4.20 7.89 -9.23
CA PRO A 341 4.47 8.41 -7.89
C PRO A 341 5.98 8.39 -7.59
N VAL A 342 6.46 9.47 -6.97
CA VAL A 342 7.79 9.54 -6.39
C VAL A 342 7.65 9.53 -4.86
N PHE A 343 7.73 8.34 -4.30
CA PHE A 343 7.71 8.16 -2.85
C PHE A 343 9.07 8.52 -2.28
N SER A 344 9.06 9.18 -1.14
CA SER A 344 10.30 9.54 -0.44
C SER A 344 10.35 8.82 0.90
N ILE A 345 11.51 8.26 1.24
CA ILE A 345 11.81 7.74 2.57
C ILE A 345 12.82 8.70 3.20
N MET A 346 12.33 9.41 4.20
CA MET A 346 13.13 10.35 4.97
C MET A 346 13.81 9.64 6.12
N PHE A 347 15.12 9.87 6.28
CA PHE A 347 15.81 9.48 7.48
C PHE A 347 16.97 10.42 7.80
N GLY A 348 17.63 10.27 8.98
CA GLY A 348 18.64 11.24 9.42
C GLY A 348 18.07 12.65 9.54
N ASP A 349 18.81 13.63 9.04
CA ASP A 349 18.48 15.08 9.08
C ASP A 349 17.92 15.59 7.74
N ALA A 350 17.20 14.75 6.98
CA ALA A 350 16.63 15.11 5.68
C ALA A 350 15.69 16.33 5.75
N ASP A 351 15.68 17.13 4.69
CA ASP A 351 14.75 18.25 4.55
C ASP A 351 13.37 17.75 4.10
N GLU A 352 12.46 17.62 5.07
CA GLU A 352 11.09 17.18 4.85
C GLU A 352 10.35 18.04 3.81
N THR A 353 10.66 19.34 3.74
CA THR A 353 10.01 20.27 2.81
C THR A 353 10.29 19.91 1.35
N GLN A 354 11.54 19.59 1.03
CA GLN A 354 11.92 19.17 -0.32
C GLN A 354 11.30 17.82 -0.70
N LEU A 355 11.26 16.88 0.23
CA LEU A 355 10.66 15.56 0.01
C LEU A 355 9.14 15.67 -0.15
N GLN A 356 8.49 16.50 0.68
CA GLN A 356 7.05 16.73 0.58
C GLN A 356 6.69 17.41 -0.75
N GLN A 357 7.51 18.36 -1.24
CA GLN A 357 7.30 19.00 -2.53
C GLN A 357 7.29 17.99 -3.69
N LEU A 358 8.21 17.01 -3.67
CA LEU A 358 8.22 15.92 -4.66
C LEU A 358 6.99 15.03 -4.55
N ALA A 359 6.63 14.64 -3.33
CA ALA A 359 5.48 13.80 -3.05
C ALA A 359 4.18 14.46 -3.50
N ASP A 360 3.95 15.73 -3.13
CA ASP A 360 2.75 16.48 -3.52
C ASP A 360 2.64 16.65 -5.05
N TYR A 361 3.76 16.97 -5.71
CA TYR A 361 3.77 17.14 -7.17
C TYR A 361 3.42 15.86 -7.93
N THR A 362 3.80 14.70 -7.39
CA THR A 362 3.63 13.40 -8.04
C THR A 362 2.48 12.57 -7.45
N ASN A 363 1.68 13.17 -6.59
CA ASN A 363 0.60 12.50 -5.87
C ASN A 363 1.08 11.24 -5.13
N ALA A 364 2.14 11.41 -4.33
CA ALA A 364 2.79 10.37 -3.56
C ALA A 364 2.86 10.73 -2.06
N ARG A 365 3.73 10.08 -1.29
CA ARG A 365 3.89 10.31 0.15
C ARG A 365 5.35 10.31 0.57
N VAL A 366 5.62 10.99 1.68
CA VAL A 366 6.86 10.87 2.44
C VAL A 366 6.65 9.86 3.57
N PHE A 367 7.59 8.95 3.74
CA PHE A 367 7.61 7.95 4.81
C PHE A 367 8.76 8.25 5.77
N ASP A 368 8.48 8.16 7.06
CA ASP A 368 9.50 8.35 8.09
C ASP A 368 10.26 7.04 8.32
N GLY A 369 11.51 7.00 7.90
CA GLY A 369 12.42 5.86 8.07
C GLY A 369 13.39 6.01 9.26
N ARG A 370 13.30 7.09 10.05
CA ARG A 370 14.26 7.39 11.13
C ARG A 370 14.24 6.35 12.26
N GLU A 371 13.09 5.77 12.58
CA GLU A 371 12.98 4.72 13.59
C GLU A 371 13.28 3.34 13.00
N ASN A 372 12.76 3.04 11.82
CA ASN A 372 12.95 1.75 11.15
C ASN A 372 12.85 1.89 9.62
N LEU A 373 13.99 1.90 8.97
CA LEU A 373 14.06 2.06 7.51
C LEU A 373 13.44 0.87 6.77
N THR A 374 13.55 -0.35 7.30
CA THR A 374 12.94 -1.55 6.70
C THR A 374 11.41 -1.45 6.70
N ASP A 375 10.81 -0.98 7.78
CA ASP A 375 9.35 -0.79 7.86
C ASP A 375 8.88 0.33 6.92
N ALA A 376 9.68 1.39 6.74
CA ALA A 376 9.38 2.44 5.77
C ALA A 376 9.38 1.89 4.34
N PHE A 377 10.39 1.12 3.93
CA PHE A 377 10.41 0.45 2.63
C PHE A 377 9.26 -0.54 2.44
N ARG A 378 8.95 -1.32 3.47
CA ARG A 378 7.80 -2.22 3.45
C ARG A 378 6.49 -1.45 3.22
N SER A 379 6.33 -0.33 3.89
CA SER A 379 5.16 0.54 3.71
C SER A 379 5.08 1.06 2.27
N VAL A 380 6.18 1.60 1.73
CA VAL A 380 6.22 2.12 0.35
C VAL A 380 5.81 1.05 -0.67
N ARG A 381 6.28 -0.19 -0.51
CA ARG A 381 5.90 -1.31 -1.42
C ARG A 381 4.41 -1.61 -1.42
N GLY A 382 3.68 -1.27 -0.37
CA GLY A 382 2.21 -1.38 -0.32
C GLY A 382 1.47 -0.34 -1.15
N TYR A 383 2.15 0.72 -1.57
CA TYR A 383 1.60 1.81 -2.38
C TYR A 383 1.97 1.69 -3.88
N ASN A 384 2.67 0.63 -4.21
CA ASN A 384 3.16 0.36 -5.54
C ASN A 384 2.46 -0.85 -6.17
#